data_d771a08f1ac3ad89a40d69ff9632176e
#
_entry.id   d771a08f1ac3ad89a40d69ff9632176e
#
_cell.length_a   1.000
_cell.length_b   1.000
_cell.length_c   1.000
_cell.angle_alpha   90.00
_cell.angle_beta   90.00
_cell.angle_gamma   90.00
#
_symmetry.space_group_name_H-M   'P 1'
#
loop_
_entity.id
_entity.type
_entity.pdbx_description
1 polymer ?
#
loop_
_entity_poly.entity_id
_entity_poly.type
_entity_poly.pdbx_seq_one_letter_code
_entity_poly.pdbx_strand_id
1 'polypeptide(L)'
;MVFSSAIFLFVFLPIVCALYFIVPGIKGKNTLLIIASLIFYAFGEPIYVLLMIGSIIANYIFGLMEGRFSKANNIVGKKIVLIIAVICNIGVLCVFKYTAFILENINYAGRLNIKIPGIALPIGISFFTFQALSYVIDVYRNPEMVQKNLFNLMLYVSFFPQLIAGPIIRYNEIAKQINNRTSSIEKTTEGISRFIRGLTKKLIIANATGYMADSIFALKITDYNFLVAWVGAIAYTLQIYYDFSGYSDMAIGMAKIFGFEFNENFNHPYSAKGIKDFWRRWHISLSLWFREYVYIPLGGNRKGKFRCEFNKMIVFLLTGIWHGANWTFVIWGLIHGVANVIEDTLGSIIKIKNNIIKNIITWIVVVCGFVMFRADSVGLGLTMLKTMFTGFNMEVKSISLVAGLLSPYYIFVIIMAIIFAYPL
;
A
#
# COMPACT_ATOMS: atom_id res chain seq x y z
N MET A 1 9.29 0.77 14.90
CA MET A 1 10.03 2.03 14.55
C MET A 1 9.47 2.61 13.26
N VAL A 2 9.62 3.94 13.05
CA VAL A 2 9.27 4.60 11.77
C VAL A 2 10.58 5.01 11.09
N PHE A 3 10.67 4.88 9.76
CA PHE A 3 11.93 5.16 9.03
C PHE A 3 12.43 6.61 9.14
N SER A 4 11.54 7.56 9.41
CA SER A 4 11.89 8.96 9.63
C SER A 4 12.19 9.32 11.09
N SER A 5 12.17 8.36 12.02
CA SER A 5 12.47 8.63 13.43
C SER A 5 13.98 8.74 13.69
N ALA A 6 14.37 9.60 14.63
CA ALA A 6 15.77 9.80 15.00
C ALA A 6 16.45 8.48 15.42
N ILE A 7 15.77 7.63 16.20
CA ILE A 7 16.29 6.33 16.64
C ILE A 7 16.58 5.43 15.42
N PHE A 8 15.70 5.42 14.42
CA PHE A 8 15.93 4.64 13.21
C PHE A 8 17.11 5.17 12.40
N LEU A 9 17.14 6.48 12.16
CA LEU A 9 18.12 7.13 11.27
C LEU A 9 19.55 7.15 11.86
N PHE A 10 19.66 7.41 13.16
CA PHE A 10 20.97 7.65 13.78
C PHE A 10 21.49 6.50 14.64
N VAL A 11 20.65 5.51 14.95
CA VAL A 11 21.05 4.36 15.76
C VAL A 11 20.85 3.05 15.01
N PHE A 12 19.61 2.70 14.71
CA PHE A 12 19.27 1.38 14.16
C PHE A 12 19.89 1.14 12.78
N LEU A 13 19.62 2.01 11.81
CA LEU A 13 20.09 1.81 10.43
C LEU A 13 21.62 1.84 10.31
N PRO A 14 22.36 2.79 10.93
CA PRO A 14 23.82 2.78 10.90
C PRO A 14 24.45 1.53 11.52
N ILE A 15 23.92 1.05 12.67
CA ILE A 15 24.42 -0.17 13.33
C ILE A 15 24.18 -1.38 12.40
N VAL A 16 22.97 -1.53 11.85
CA VAL A 16 22.65 -2.66 10.95
C VAL A 16 23.53 -2.61 9.70
N CYS A 17 23.75 -1.44 9.11
CA CYS A 17 24.63 -1.27 7.95
C CYS A 17 26.08 -1.65 8.31
N ALA A 18 26.64 -1.12 9.40
CA ALA A 18 27.99 -1.44 9.83
C ALA A 18 28.20 -2.95 10.04
N LEU A 19 27.27 -3.59 10.78
CA LEU A 19 27.33 -5.02 11.01
C LEU A 19 27.16 -5.82 9.71
N TYR A 20 26.30 -5.39 8.78
CA TYR A 20 26.10 -6.08 7.50
C TYR A 20 27.36 -6.13 6.64
N PHE A 21 28.18 -5.10 6.65
CA PHE A 21 29.45 -5.08 5.90
C PHE A 21 30.58 -5.83 6.62
N ILE A 22 30.52 -5.95 7.95
CA ILE A 22 31.52 -6.72 8.75
C ILE A 22 31.23 -8.22 8.71
N VAL A 23 29.96 -8.63 8.77
CA VAL A 23 29.56 -10.06 8.82
C VAL A 23 29.90 -10.76 7.50
N PRO A 24 30.72 -11.84 7.55
CA PRO A 24 31.11 -12.59 6.37
C PRO A 24 29.98 -13.50 5.85
N GLY A 25 29.98 -13.71 4.56
CA GLY A 25 29.13 -14.69 3.88
C GLY A 25 27.63 -14.36 3.88
N ILE A 26 26.92 -14.88 2.89
CA ILE A 26 25.50 -14.58 2.68
C ILE A 26 24.59 -15.11 3.80
N LYS A 27 24.95 -16.26 4.39
CA LYS A 27 24.18 -16.87 5.50
C LYS A 27 24.25 -15.99 6.75
N GLY A 28 25.44 -15.50 7.14
CA GLY A 28 25.61 -14.57 8.26
C GLY A 28 24.85 -13.28 8.04
N LYS A 29 24.96 -12.69 6.85
CA LYS A 29 24.22 -11.49 6.45
C LYS A 29 22.69 -11.69 6.53
N ASN A 30 22.19 -12.85 6.10
CA ASN A 30 20.77 -13.17 6.21
C ASN A 30 20.31 -13.28 7.67
N THR A 31 21.08 -13.95 8.51
CA THR A 31 20.79 -14.08 9.95
C THR A 31 20.77 -12.69 10.62
N LEU A 32 21.74 -11.84 10.33
CA LEU A 32 21.76 -10.46 10.82
C LEU A 32 20.49 -9.69 10.41
N LEU A 33 20.09 -9.77 9.13
CA LEU A 33 18.91 -9.07 8.63
C LEU A 33 17.61 -9.62 9.25
N ILE A 34 17.52 -10.93 9.53
CA ILE A 34 16.37 -11.50 10.25
C ILE A 34 16.30 -10.92 11.66
N ILE A 35 17.41 -10.98 12.41
CA ILE A 35 17.46 -10.45 13.79
C ILE A 35 17.10 -8.95 13.81
N ALA A 36 17.72 -8.18 12.93
CA ALA A 36 17.42 -6.75 12.80
C ALA A 36 15.92 -6.50 12.47
N SER A 37 15.34 -7.29 11.58
CA SER A 37 13.92 -7.17 11.19
C SER A 37 12.98 -7.51 12.34
N LEU A 38 13.27 -8.54 13.09
CA LEU A 38 12.48 -8.91 14.28
C LEU A 38 12.59 -7.85 15.38
N ILE A 39 13.79 -7.30 15.63
CA ILE A 39 13.99 -6.17 16.57
C ILE A 39 13.21 -4.95 16.09
N PHE A 40 13.32 -4.60 14.80
CA PHE A 40 12.61 -3.46 14.22
C PHE A 40 11.09 -3.57 14.42
N TYR A 41 10.52 -4.75 14.19
CA TYR A 41 9.09 -4.99 14.35
C TYR A 41 8.69 -5.02 15.82
N ALA A 42 9.41 -5.76 16.66
CA ALA A 42 9.14 -5.88 18.11
C ALA A 42 9.23 -4.56 18.85
N PHE A 43 10.05 -3.60 18.38
CA PHE A 43 10.12 -2.25 18.96
C PHE A 43 8.78 -1.50 18.93
N GLY A 44 7.95 -1.72 17.89
CA GLY A 44 6.60 -1.14 17.81
C GLY A 44 5.50 -2.09 18.24
N GLU A 45 5.72 -3.39 18.08
CA GLU A 45 4.71 -4.45 18.21
C GLU A 45 5.27 -5.66 18.99
N PRO A 46 5.58 -5.53 20.28
CA PRO A 46 6.31 -6.56 21.02
C PRO A 46 5.58 -7.90 21.13
N ILE A 47 4.25 -7.90 21.17
CA ILE A 47 3.43 -9.12 21.25
C ILE A 47 3.18 -9.66 19.84
N TYR A 48 2.90 -8.80 18.88
CA TYR A 48 2.51 -9.21 17.52
C TYR A 48 3.67 -9.72 16.65
N VAL A 49 4.92 -9.56 17.11
CA VAL A 49 6.06 -10.27 16.50
C VAL A 49 5.89 -11.78 16.56
N LEU A 50 5.26 -12.30 17.62
CA LEU A 50 4.95 -13.73 17.75
C LEU A 50 3.88 -14.17 16.74
N LEU A 51 2.87 -13.32 16.49
CA LEU A 51 1.87 -13.57 15.45
C LEU A 51 2.52 -13.64 14.06
N MET A 52 3.43 -12.72 13.75
CA MET A 52 4.17 -12.73 12.48
C MET A 52 5.02 -14.00 12.34
N ILE A 53 5.76 -14.37 13.37
CA ILE A 53 6.57 -15.62 13.38
C ILE A 53 5.66 -16.83 13.20
N GLY A 54 4.54 -16.92 13.92
CA GLY A 54 3.56 -17.99 13.78
C GLY A 54 2.99 -18.08 12.36
N SER A 55 2.67 -16.94 11.75
CA SER A 55 2.23 -16.86 10.36
C SER A 55 3.30 -17.38 9.39
N ILE A 56 4.57 -17.00 9.59
CA ILE A 56 5.69 -17.48 8.76
C ILE A 56 5.83 -18.99 8.86
N ILE A 57 5.80 -19.55 10.07
CA ILE A 57 5.91 -21.00 10.30
C ILE A 57 4.74 -21.74 9.65
N ALA A 58 3.52 -21.26 9.83
CA ALA A 58 2.33 -21.86 9.22
C ALA A 58 2.44 -21.90 7.68
N ASN A 59 2.80 -20.77 7.07
CA ASN A 59 2.95 -20.70 5.61
C ASN A 59 4.15 -21.51 5.10
N TYR A 60 5.21 -21.64 5.86
CA TYR A 60 6.31 -22.57 5.58
C TYR A 60 5.83 -24.01 5.52
N ILE A 61 5.03 -24.42 6.51
CA ILE A 61 4.45 -25.79 6.56
C ILE A 61 3.51 -25.98 5.37
N PHE A 62 2.63 -25.04 5.06
CA PHE A 62 1.77 -25.11 3.87
C PHE A 62 2.58 -25.27 2.59
N GLY A 63 3.66 -24.51 2.40
CA GLY A 63 4.53 -24.65 1.24
C GLY A 63 5.21 -26.03 1.14
N LEU A 64 5.67 -26.59 2.27
CA LEU A 64 6.23 -27.94 2.30
C LEU A 64 5.18 -29.01 1.96
N MET A 65 3.95 -28.87 2.48
CA MET A 65 2.84 -29.79 2.17
C MET A 65 2.45 -29.71 0.69
N GLU A 66 2.36 -28.52 0.11
CA GLU A 66 2.13 -28.31 -1.33
C GLU A 66 3.18 -29.04 -2.17
N GLY A 67 4.46 -28.85 -1.82
CA GLY A 67 5.57 -29.55 -2.51
C GLY A 67 5.50 -31.06 -2.38
N ARG A 68 5.10 -31.58 -1.21
CA ARG A 68 4.94 -33.02 -0.97
C ARG A 68 3.79 -33.62 -1.79
N PHE A 69 2.62 -32.98 -1.76
CA PHE A 69 1.47 -33.44 -2.54
C PHE A 69 1.70 -33.32 -4.05
N SER A 70 2.44 -32.30 -4.48
CA SER A 70 2.82 -32.16 -5.90
C SER A 70 3.71 -33.32 -6.36
N LYS A 71 4.72 -33.73 -5.58
CA LYS A 71 5.57 -34.89 -5.88
C LYS A 71 4.80 -36.20 -5.90
N ALA A 72 3.78 -36.33 -5.07
CA ALA A 72 2.89 -37.49 -5.04
C ALA A 72 1.79 -37.44 -6.12
N ASN A 73 1.78 -36.46 -7.01
CA ASN A 73 0.73 -36.20 -7.99
C ASN A 73 -0.69 -36.14 -7.39
N ASN A 74 -0.79 -35.77 -6.10
CA ASN A 74 -2.07 -35.63 -5.40
C ASN A 74 -2.65 -34.23 -5.57
N ILE A 75 -3.40 -34.03 -6.64
CA ILE A 75 -4.03 -32.74 -6.97
C ILE A 75 -5.06 -32.31 -5.92
N VAL A 76 -5.82 -33.27 -5.37
CA VAL A 76 -6.83 -32.98 -4.34
C VAL A 76 -6.19 -32.48 -3.05
N GLY A 77 -5.17 -33.19 -2.55
CA GLY A 77 -4.43 -32.79 -1.36
C GLY A 77 -3.79 -31.41 -1.51
N LYS A 78 -3.19 -31.15 -2.67
CA LYS A 78 -2.62 -29.86 -3.03
C LYS A 78 -3.65 -28.73 -2.96
N LYS A 79 -4.84 -28.93 -3.57
CA LYS A 79 -5.93 -27.94 -3.56
C LYS A 79 -6.48 -27.69 -2.15
N ILE A 80 -6.58 -28.74 -1.32
CA ILE A 80 -7.04 -28.62 0.06
C ILE A 80 -6.06 -27.76 0.88
N VAL A 81 -4.75 -27.99 0.75
CA VAL A 81 -3.73 -27.20 1.45
C VAL A 81 -3.82 -25.73 1.05
N LEU A 82 -3.95 -25.43 -0.24
CA LEU A 82 -4.12 -24.05 -0.70
C LEU A 82 -5.36 -23.38 -0.07
N ILE A 83 -6.50 -24.08 -0.07
CA ILE A 83 -7.76 -23.54 0.51
C ILE A 83 -7.56 -23.26 2.01
N ILE A 84 -6.97 -24.20 2.76
CA ILE A 84 -6.69 -24.02 4.20
C ILE A 84 -5.75 -22.83 4.41
N ALA A 85 -4.68 -22.72 3.62
CA ALA A 85 -3.73 -21.62 3.71
C ALA A 85 -4.40 -20.26 3.45
N VAL A 86 -5.28 -20.17 2.44
CA VAL A 86 -6.06 -18.95 2.15
C VAL A 86 -6.98 -18.62 3.31
N ILE A 87 -7.74 -19.60 3.83
CA ILE A 87 -8.65 -19.40 4.95
C ILE A 87 -7.90 -18.95 6.21
N CYS A 88 -6.76 -19.56 6.53
CA CYS A 88 -5.96 -19.18 7.70
C CYS A 88 -5.42 -17.75 7.57
N ASN A 89 -4.79 -17.41 6.43
CA ASN A 89 -4.21 -16.08 6.23
C ASN A 89 -5.28 -14.97 6.21
N ILE A 90 -6.36 -15.17 5.45
CA ILE A 90 -7.46 -14.20 5.37
C ILE A 90 -8.24 -14.18 6.70
N GLY A 91 -8.41 -15.33 7.36
CA GLY A 91 -9.06 -15.42 8.66
C GLY A 91 -8.35 -14.61 9.74
N VAL A 92 -7.02 -14.72 9.83
CA VAL A 92 -6.21 -13.90 10.75
C VAL A 92 -6.39 -12.42 10.42
N LEU A 93 -6.33 -12.04 9.15
CA LEU A 93 -6.55 -10.66 8.73
C LEU A 93 -7.97 -10.17 9.10
N CYS A 94 -8.98 -11.02 8.91
CA CYS A 94 -10.37 -10.70 9.27
C CYS A 94 -10.53 -10.47 10.76
N VAL A 95 -9.95 -11.32 11.61
CA VAL A 95 -10.05 -11.19 13.07
C VAL A 95 -9.48 -9.85 13.54
N PHE A 96 -8.28 -9.49 13.10
CA PHE A 96 -7.64 -8.27 13.58
C PHE A 96 -8.17 -6.99 12.93
N LYS A 97 -8.59 -7.03 11.67
CA LYS A 97 -8.92 -5.83 10.90
C LYS A 97 -10.42 -5.56 10.80
N TYR A 98 -11.25 -6.61 10.71
CA TYR A 98 -12.67 -6.44 10.36
C TYR A 98 -13.64 -6.79 11.48
N THR A 99 -13.22 -7.40 12.60
CA THR A 99 -14.14 -7.81 13.67
C THR A 99 -14.95 -6.64 14.21
N ALA A 100 -14.31 -5.52 14.56
CA ALA A 100 -15.02 -4.35 15.06
C ALA A 100 -16.02 -3.82 14.02
N PHE A 101 -15.58 -3.62 12.78
CA PHE A 101 -16.41 -3.14 11.68
C PHE A 101 -17.63 -4.04 11.41
N ILE A 102 -17.44 -5.36 11.40
CA ILE A 102 -18.54 -6.32 11.19
C ILE A 102 -19.55 -6.23 12.35
N LEU A 103 -19.06 -6.23 13.59
CA LEU A 103 -19.94 -6.17 14.77
C LEU A 103 -20.67 -4.82 14.87
N GLU A 104 -20.04 -3.71 14.53
CA GLU A 104 -20.69 -2.39 14.43
C GLU A 104 -21.84 -2.41 13.42
N ASN A 105 -21.62 -2.97 12.23
CA ASN A 105 -22.66 -3.06 11.21
C ASN A 105 -23.79 -4.03 11.61
N ILE A 106 -23.47 -5.15 12.28
CA ILE A 106 -24.48 -6.09 12.81
C ILE A 106 -25.31 -5.40 13.91
N ASN A 107 -24.67 -4.69 14.85
CA ASN A 107 -25.35 -3.94 15.89
C ASN A 107 -26.29 -2.88 15.28
N TYR A 108 -25.81 -2.14 14.30
CA TYR A 108 -26.61 -1.12 13.61
C TYR A 108 -27.83 -1.71 12.89
N ALA A 109 -27.61 -2.75 12.08
CA ALA A 109 -28.68 -3.35 11.26
C ALA A 109 -29.68 -4.15 12.10
N GLY A 110 -29.20 -4.89 13.12
CA GLY A 110 -30.02 -5.73 13.99
C GLY A 110 -30.56 -5.01 15.23
N ARG A 111 -30.20 -3.73 15.44
CA ARG A 111 -30.45 -2.98 16.68
C ARG A 111 -30.00 -3.77 17.91
N LEU A 112 -28.88 -4.47 17.80
CA LEU A 112 -28.26 -5.29 18.82
C LEU A 112 -27.24 -4.47 19.61
N ASN A 113 -26.85 -4.97 20.78
CA ASN A 113 -25.80 -4.36 21.60
C ASN A 113 -24.72 -5.39 21.93
N ILE A 114 -24.16 -6.01 20.88
CA ILE A 114 -23.05 -6.96 21.01
C ILE A 114 -21.80 -6.16 21.39
N LYS A 115 -21.12 -6.59 22.46
CA LYS A 115 -19.87 -5.94 22.89
C LYS A 115 -18.80 -6.07 21.82
N ILE A 116 -18.25 -4.95 21.39
CA ILE A 116 -17.16 -4.89 20.42
C ILE A 116 -15.84 -5.10 21.15
N PRO A 117 -15.06 -6.13 20.79
CA PRO A 117 -13.75 -6.36 21.40
C PRO A 117 -12.74 -5.29 20.97
N GLY A 118 -11.94 -4.79 21.91
CA GLY A 118 -10.85 -3.83 21.63
C GLY A 118 -9.60 -4.53 21.06
N ILE A 119 -9.72 -5.12 19.87
CA ILE A 119 -8.59 -5.79 19.21
C ILE A 119 -7.73 -4.75 18.51
N ALA A 120 -6.49 -4.56 18.96
CA ALA A 120 -5.56 -3.68 18.28
C ALA A 120 -5.11 -4.29 16.94
N LEU A 121 -5.07 -3.48 15.89
CA LEU A 121 -4.61 -3.90 14.56
C LEU A 121 -3.07 -3.93 14.52
N PRO A 122 -2.42 -5.09 14.34
CA PRO A 122 -0.97 -5.16 14.25
C PRO A 122 -0.46 -4.40 13.02
N ILE A 123 0.54 -3.56 13.22
CA ILE A 123 1.16 -2.80 12.12
C ILE A 123 1.74 -3.77 11.08
N GLY A 124 1.45 -3.53 9.80
CA GLY A 124 1.98 -4.34 8.71
C GLY A 124 1.29 -5.69 8.48
N ILE A 125 0.25 -6.07 9.26
CA ILE A 125 -0.44 -7.37 9.12
C ILE A 125 -0.91 -7.63 7.68
N SER A 126 -1.44 -6.62 7.00
CA SER A 126 -1.90 -6.74 5.62
C SER A 126 -0.76 -7.04 4.65
N PHE A 127 0.43 -6.47 4.89
CA PHE A 127 1.62 -6.65 4.05
C PHE A 127 2.22 -8.04 4.21
N PHE A 128 2.53 -8.45 5.45
CA PHE A 128 3.13 -9.76 5.66
C PHE A 128 2.17 -10.91 5.35
N THR A 129 0.85 -10.72 5.53
CA THR A 129 -0.16 -11.70 5.10
C THR A 129 -0.17 -11.86 3.58
N PHE A 130 -0.12 -10.77 2.81
CA PHE A 130 -0.08 -10.83 1.35
C PHE A 130 1.22 -11.46 0.84
N GLN A 131 2.35 -11.17 1.48
CA GLN A 131 3.63 -11.80 1.15
C GLN A 131 3.60 -13.30 1.43
N ALA A 132 3.17 -13.71 2.63
CA ALA A 132 3.08 -15.12 3.01
C ALA A 132 2.11 -15.89 2.11
N LEU A 133 0.94 -15.29 1.81
CA LEU A 133 -0.05 -15.90 0.92
C LEU A 133 0.48 -16.01 -0.52
N SER A 134 1.21 -15.00 -1.03
CA SER A 134 1.81 -15.08 -2.36
C SER A 134 2.81 -16.24 -2.47
N TYR A 135 3.60 -16.49 -1.41
CA TYR A 135 4.51 -17.64 -1.37
C TYR A 135 3.76 -18.96 -1.54
N VAL A 136 2.69 -19.20 -0.76
CA VAL A 136 1.95 -20.47 -0.85
C VAL A 136 1.28 -20.62 -2.24
N ILE A 137 0.69 -19.56 -2.79
CA ILE A 137 0.08 -19.61 -4.12
C ILE A 137 1.14 -19.83 -5.21
N ASP A 138 2.32 -19.21 -5.09
CA ASP A 138 3.42 -19.40 -6.06
C ASP A 138 3.93 -20.85 -6.02
N VAL A 139 4.07 -21.45 -4.83
CA VAL A 139 4.41 -22.87 -4.68
C VAL A 139 3.33 -23.78 -5.25
N TYR A 140 2.05 -23.46 -5.02
CA TYR A 140 0.95 -24.20 -5.64
C TYR A 140 1.03 -24.16 -7.16
N ARG A 141 1.40 -23.05 -7.78
CA ARG A 141 1.54 -22.91 -9.24
C ARG A 141 2.81 -23.58 -9.77
N ASN A 142 3.92 -23.39 -9.06
CA ASN A 142 5.22 -23.94 -9.41
C ASN A 142 5.88 -24.61 -8.18
N PRO A 143 5.81 -25.95 -8.05
CA PRO A 143 6.36 -26.69 -6.92
C PRO A 143 7.88 -26.60 -6.76
N GLU A 144 8.62 -26.16 -7.77
CA GLU A 144 10.06 -25.91 -7.68
C GLU A 144 10.39 -24.74 -6.77
N MET A 145 9.42 -23.86 -6.51
CA MET A 145 9.57 -22.71 -5.63
C MET A 145 9.48 -23.03 -4.14
N VAL A 146 9.28 -24.30 -3.76
CA VAL A 146 9.24 -24.71 -2.34
C VAL A 146 10.50 -24.30 -1.62
N GLN A 147 10.36 -23.45 -0.62
CA GLN A 147 11.45 -23.05 0.24
C GLN A 147 11.66 -24.12 1.34
N LYS A 148 12.84 -24.75 1.33
CA LYS A 148 13.20 -25.78 2.31
C LYS A 148 13.89 -25.24 3.56
N ASN A 149 14.25 -23.96 3.57
CA ASN A 149 14.90 -23.31 4.70
C ASN A 149 13.96 -22.27 5.30
N LEU A 150 13.51 -22.52 6.53
CA LEU A 150 12.62 -21.63 7.27
C LEU A 150 13.21 -20.22 7.41
N PHE A 151 14.51 -20.08 7.65
CA PHE A 151 15.16 -18.78 7.81
C PHE A 151 15.10 -17.94 6.54
N ASN A 152 15.19 -18.56 5.35
CA ASN A 152 15.03 -17.83 4.09
C ASN A 152 13.60 -17.29 3.92
N LEU A 153 12.58 -18.06 4.30
CA LEU A 153 11.20 -17.60 4.27
C LEU A 153 10.97 -16.53 5.35
N MET A 154 11.58 -16.70 6.52
CA MET A 154 11.53 -15.68 7.59
C MET A 154 12.13 -14.37 7.11
N LEU A 155 13.32 -14.38 6.48
CA LEU A 155 13.91 -13.18 5.89
C LEU A 155 12.97 -12.52 4.88
N TYR A 156 12.38 -13.30 3.98
CA TYR A 156 11.47 -12.79 2.97
C TYR A 156 10.27 -12.04 3.58
N VAL A 157 9.59 -12.66 4.55
CA VAL A 157 8.35 -12.09 5.10
C VAL A 157 8.64 -10.97 6.10
N SER A 158 9.69 -11.12 6.94
CA SER A 158 9.98 -10.15 8.01
C SER A 158 10.89 -9.00 7.60
N PHE A 159 11.46 -8.99 6.40
CA PHE A 159 12.49 -8.03 6.00
C PHE A 159 12.05 -6.57 6.22
N PHE A 160 12.68 -5.89 7.17
CA PHE A 160 12.22 -4.62 7.70
C PHE A 160 12.02 -3.50 6.67
N PRO A 161 12.79 -3.39 5.56
CA PRO A 161 12.55 -2.35 4.57
C PRO A 161 11.16 -2.41 3.92
N GLN A 162 10.60 -3.61 3.73
CA GLN A 162 9.31 -3.79 3.07
C GLN A 162 8.14 -4.03 4.03
N LEU A 163 8.41 -4.40 5.30
CA LEU A 163 7.47 -5.02 6.21
C LEU A 163 6.22 -4.18 6.52
N ILE A 164 6.36 -2.87 6.71
CA ILE A 164 5.27 -2.01 7.21
C ILE A 164 4.47 -1.38 6.06
N ALA A 165 5.13 -0.72 5.11
CA ALA A 165 4.51 -0.02 3.99
C ALA A 165 5.42 0.04 2.74
N GLY A 166 6.40 -0.86 2.63
CA GLY A 166 7.24 -0.98 1.44
C GLY A 166 6.47 -1.54 0.25
N PRO A 167 7.12 -1.69 -0.92
CA PRO A 167 6.54 -2.43 -2.03
C PRO A 167 6.16 -3.86 -1.59
N ILE A 168 5.00 -4.35 -2.03
CA ILE A 168 4.60 -5.75 -1.82
C ILE A 168 5.43 -6.61 -2.77
N ILE A 169 6.53 -7.17 -2.26
CA ILE A 169 7.40 -8.03 -3.06
C ILE A 169 6.82 -9.44 -3.08
N ARG A 170 6.70 -10.03 -4.26
CA ARG A 170 6.26 -11.43 -4.40
C ARG A 170 7.45 -12.37 -4.21
N TYR A 171 7.18 -13.59 -3.73
CA TYR A 171 8.25 -14.53 -3.43
C TYR A 171 9.13 -14.85 -4.65
N ASN A 172 8.53 -14.99 -5.83
CA ASN A 172 9.26 -15.26 -7.08
C ASN A 172 10.26 -14.15 -7.48
N GLU A 173 10.06 -12.91 -7.03
CA GLU A 173 10.94 -11.77 -7.35
C GLU A 173 12.20 -11.76 -6.49
N ILE A 174 12.13 -12.27 -5.25
CA ILE A 174 13.21 -12.19 -4.28
C ILE A 174 13.91 -13.54 -4.01
N ALA A 175 13.26 -14.66 -4.30
CA ALA A 175 13.72 -15.99 -3.94
C ALA A 175 15.19 -16.27 -4.33
N LYS A 176 15.60 -15.87 -5.54
CA LYS A 176 16.97 -16.02 -6.02
C LYS A 176 17.95 -15.10 -5.29
N GLN A 177 17.51 -13.88 -4.95
CA GLN A 177 18.35 -12.87 -4.32
C GLN A 177 18.70 -13.21 -2.86
N ILE A 178 17.86 -13.98 -2.16
CA ILE A 178 18.12 -14.39 -0.78
C ILE A 178 19.47 -15.09 -0.65
N ASN A 179 19.81 -15.94 -1.62
CA ASN A 179 21.04 -16.74 -1.57
C ASN A 179 22.16 -16.22 -2.50
N ASN A 180 21.83 -15.43 -3.53
CA ASN A 180 22.76 -15.11 -4.61
C ASN A 180 22.87 -13.60 -4.88
N ARG A 181 22.69 -12.76 -3.85
CA ARG A 181 22.88 -11.30 -4.02
C ARG A 181 24.31 -10.89 -3.75
N THR A 182 24.69 -9.80 -4.39
CA THR A 182 25.96 -9.10 -4.19
C THR A 182 25.71 -7.66 -3.76
N SER A 183 26.53 -7.18 -2.84
CA SER A 183 26.61 -5.77 -2.47
C SER A 183 27.87 -5.16 -3.07
N SER A 184 27.79 -3.96 -3.64
CA SER A 184 28.91 -3.17 -4.12
C SER A 184 28.85 -1.75 -3.57
N ILE A 185 29.94 -1.02 -3.70
CA ILE A 185 30.00 0.39 -3.29
C ILE A 185 29.00 1.20 -4.13
N GLU A 186 28.90 0.95 -5.42
CA GLU A 186 27.97 1.63 -6.33
C GLU A 186 26.52 1.41 -5.89
N LYS A 187 26.13 0.14 -5.67
CA LYS A 187 24.78 -0.20 -5.18
C LYS A 187 24.46 0.46 -3.83
N THR A 188 25.44 0.51 -2.95
CA THR A 188 25.29 1.13 -1.64
C THR A 188 25.08 2.65 -1.76
N THR A 189 25.89 3.32 -2.60
CA THR A 189 25.79 4.76 -2.85
C THR A 189 24.45 5.14 -3.51
N GLU A 190 24.02 4.37 -4.50
CA GLU A 190 22.71 4.56 -5.13
C GLU A 190 21.57 4.30 -4.14
N GLY A 191 21.71 3.28 -3.27
CA GLY A 191 20.74 2.97 -2.22
C GLY A 191 20.62 4.11 -1.20
N ILE A 192 21.73 4.66 -0.72
CA ILE A 192 21.76 5.82 0.19
C ILE A 192 21.14 7.04 -0.49
N SER A 193 21.51 7.33 -1.72
CA SER A 193 20.94 8.45 -2.49
C SER A 193 19.41 8.31 -2.65
N ARG A 194 18.94 7.09 -2.93
CA ARG A 194 17.52 6.80 -3.05
C ARG A 194 16.80 6.96 -1.70
N PHE A 195 17.41 6.48 -0.62
CA PHE A 195 16.87 6.62 0.73
C PHE A 195 16.72 8.10 1.13
N ILE A 196 17.74 8.92 0.88
CA ILE A 196 17.71 10.37 1.18
C ILE A 196 16.61 11.06 0.38
N ARG A 197 16.45 10.74 -0.91
CA ARG A 197 15.33 11.27 -1.72
C ARG A 197 13.97 10.90 -1.14
N GLY A 198 13.80 9.66 -0.69
CA GLY A 198 12.58 9.22 -0.03
C GLY A 198 12.32 9.96 1.29
N LEU A 199 13.36 10.13 2.11
CA LEU A 199 13.29 10.86 3.36
C LEU A 199 12.94 12.34 3.14
N THR A 200 13.51 12.97 2.11
CA THR A 200 13.19 14.36 1.71
C THR A 200 11.72 14.50 1.32
N LYS A 201 11.19 13.57 0.53
CA LYS A 201 9.76 13.53 0.18
C LYS A 201 8.88 13.49 1.43
N LYS A 202 9.23 12.63 2.41
CA LYS A 202 8.48 12.47 3.65
C LYS A 202 8.56 13.71 4.54
N LEU A 203 9.77 14.19 4.83
CA LEU A 203 9.97 15.24 5.83
C LEU A 203 9.57 16.63 5.34
N ILE A 204 9.86 16.95 4.08
CA ILE A 204 9.63 18.31 3.55
C ILE A 204 8.24 18.40 2.93
N ILE A 205 7.89 17.49 1.99
CA ILE A 205 6.66 17.65 1.22
C ILE A 205 5.46 17.01 1.94
N ALA A 206 5.56 15.72 2.31
CA ALA A 206 4.42 15.03 2.87
C ALA A 206 3.99 15.58 4.23
N ASN A 207 4.94 15.93 5.12
CA ASN A 207 4.60 16.50 6.42
C ASN A 207 3.95 17.89 6.29
N ALA A 208 4.44 18.74 5.39
CA ALA A 208 3.86 20.07 5.17
C ALA A 208 2.45 19.98 4.58
N THR A 209 2.27 19.20 3.51
CA THR A 209 0.95 19.00 2.90
C THR A 209 0.00 18.23 3.83
N GLY A 210 0.54 17.35 4.69
CA GLY A 210 -0.19 16.64 5.73
C GLY A 210 -0.78 17.58 6.77
N TYR A 211 0.02 18.52 7.28
CA TYR A 211 -0.47 19.53 8.22
C TYR A 211 -1.66 20.33 7.64
N MET A 212 -1.57 20.75 6.36
CA MET A 212 -2.66 21.46 5.69
C MET A 212 -3.91 20.58 5.54
N ALA A 213 -3.73 19.34 5.10
CA ALA A 213 -4.85 18.40 4.94
C ALA A 213 -5.53 18.13 6.30
N ASP A 214 -4.76 17.80 7.34
CA ASP A 214 -5.31 17.50 8.67
C ASP A 214 -6.03 18.71 9.27
N SER A 215 -5.49 19.91 9.10
CA SER A 215 -6.14 21.15 9.55
C SER A 215 -7.51 21.36 8.89
N ILE A 216 -7.67 20.99 7.63
CA ILE A 216 -8.95 21.14 6.90
C ILE A 216 -9.90 19.99 7.23
N PHE A 217 -9.43 18.73 7.20
CA PHE A 217 -10.30 17.60 7.47
C PHE A 217 -10.79 17.52 8.94
N ALA A 218 -10.16 18.25 9.85
CA ALA A 218 -10.62 18.43 11.23
C ALA A 218 -11.72 19.49 11.41
N LEU A 219 -12.05 20.26 10.36
CA LEU A 219 -13.10 21.30 10.43
C LEU A 219 -14.49 20.70 10.58
N LYS A 220 -15.40 21.50 11.14
CA LYS A 220 -16.83 21.15 11.13
C LYS A 220 -17.39 21.25 9.70
N ILE A 221 -18.36 20.40 9.41
CA ILE A 221 -19.03 20.36 8.09
C ILE A 221 -19.53 21.75 7.65
N THR A 222 -20.00 22.58 8.59
CA THR A 222 -20.49 23.93 8.35
C THR A 222 -19.43 24.93 7.87
N ASP A 223 -18.16 24.64 8.11
CA ASP A 223 -17.05 25.52 7.76
C ASP A 223 -16.47 25.22 6.36
N TYR A 224 -17.00 24.20 5.68
CA TYR A 224 -16.59 23.88 4.31
C TYR A 224 -17.26 24.80 3.29
N ASN A 225 -16.45 25.30 2.38
CA ASN A 225 -16.90 25.90 1.11
C ASN A 225 -16.02 25.38 -0.03
N PHE A 226 -16.27 25.84 -1.25
CA PHE A 226 -15.51 25.47 -2.44
C PHE A 226 -13.98 25.59 -2.24
N LEU A 227 -13.51 26.73 -1.73
CA LEU A 227 -12.08 27.01 -1.58
C LEU A 227 -11.44 26.08 -0.54
N VAL A 228 -12.03 25.98 0.65
CA VAL A 228 -11.53 25.13 1.75
C VAL A 228 -11.50 23.67 1.33
N ALA A 229 -12.58 23.18 0.68
CA ALA A 229 -12.68 21.80 0.25
C ALA A 229 -11.62 21.43 -0.81
N TRP A 230 -11.39 22.29 -1.81
CA TRP A 230 -10.36 22.05 -2.82
C TRP A 230 -8.94 22.13 -2.25
N VAL A 231 -8.64 23.09 -1.39
CA VAL A 231 -7.31 23.18 -0.75
C VAL A 231 -7.03 21.93 0.08
N GLY A 232 -7.99 21.45 0.87
CA GLY A 232 -7.85 20.21 1.63
C GLY A 232 -7.68 18.97 0.75
N ALA A 233 -8.47 18.86 -0.31
CA ALA A 233 -8.41 17.75 -1.26
C ALA A 233 -7.06 17.69 -2.01
N ILE A 234 -6.54 18.83 -2.47
CA ILE A 234 -5.25 18.93 -3.14
C ILE A 234 -4.10 18.63 -2.15
N ALA A 235 -4.17 19.23 -0.96
CA ALA A 235 -3.17 19.01 0.08
C ALA A 235 -3.06 17.51 0.44
N TYR A 236 -4.20 16.84 0.65
CA TYR A 236 -4.19 15.40 0.91
C TYR A 236 -3.71 14.57 -0.28
N THR A 237 -4.10 14.95 -1.50
CA THR A 237 -3.64 14.28 -2.73
C THR A 237 -2.12 14.33 -2.86
N LEU A 238 -1.50 15.47 -2.55
CA LEU A 238 -0.04 15.59 -2.53
C LEU A 238 0.57 14.82 -1.35
N GLN A 239 -0.01 14.95 -0.16
CA GLN A 239 0.45 14.25 1.04
C GLN A 239 0.54 12.73 0.81
N ILE A 240 -0.54 12.08 0.40
CA ILE A 240 -0.59 10.62 0.27
C ILE A 240 0.42 10.11 -0.75
N TYR A 241 0.65 10.85 -1.84
CA TYR A 241 1.66 10.50 -2.83
C TYR A 241 3.07 10.61 -2.27
N TYR A 242 3.42 11.76 -1.69
CA TYR A 242 4.79 11.98 -1.22
C TYR A 242 5.11 11.19 0.04
N ASP A 243 4.13 10.94 0.89
CA ASP A 243 4.28 10.07 2.06
C ASP A 243 4.57 8.63 1.62
N PHE A 244 3.74 8.07 0.77
CA PHE A 244 3.86 6.67 0.39
C PHE A 244 4.98 6.43 -0.64
N SER A 245 5.17 7.31 -1.62
CA SER A 245 6.32 7.19 -2.54
C SER A 245 7.64 7.44 -1.81
N GLY A 246 7.67 8.34 -0.82
CA GLY A 246 8.83 8.55 0.03
C GLY A 246 9.19 7.32 0.84
N TYR A 247 8.19 6.66 1.46
CA TYR A 247 8.39 5.40 2.14
C TYR A 247 8.91 4.29 1.21
N SER A 248 8.32 4.18 0.01
CA SER A 248 8.76 3.22 -1.01
C SER A 248 10.19 3.47 -1.47
N ASP A 249 10.58 4.74 -1.67
CA ASP A 249 11.95 5.10 -2.04
C ASP A 249 12.94 4.76 -0.93
N MET A 250 12.59 5.01 0.34
CA MET A 250 13.42 4.60 1.47
C MET A 250 13.57 3.07 1.54
N ALA A 251 12.49 2.33 1.33
CA ALA A 251 12.49 0.86 1.32
C ALA A 251 13.35 0.28 0.19
N ILE A 252 13.19 0.78 -1.04
CA ILE A 252 13.99 0.39 -2.21
C ILE A 252 15.46 0.74 -2.00
N GLY A 253 15.74 1.94 -1.46
CA GLY A 253 17.10 2.38 -1.13
C GLY A 253 17.78 1.46 -0.13
N MET A 254 17.12 1.13 0.98
CA MET A 254 17.64 0.20 1.99
C MET A 254 17.84 -1.21 1.42
N ALA A 255 16.88 -1.72 0.66
CA ALA A 255 17.03 -3.00 0.00
C ALA A 255 18.30 -3.04 -0.86
N LYS A 256 18.56 -1.98 -1.62
CA LYS A 256 19.74 -1.85 -2.48
C LYS A 256 21.05 -1.80 -1.70
N ILE A 257 21.08 -1.13 -0.54
CA ILE A 257 22.24 -1.16 0.39
C ILE A 257 22.57 -2.60 0.80
N PHE A 258 21.54 -3.41 1.09
CA PHE A 258 21.70 -4.82 1.47
C PHE A 258 21.80 -5.78 0.27
N GLY A 259 21.97 -5.26 -0.95
CA GLY A 259 22.16 -6.03 -2.17
C GLY A 259 20.90 -6.61 -2.78
N PHE A 260 19.71 -6.25 -2.29
CA PHE A 260 18.42 -6.61 -2.89
C PHE A 260 17.96 -5.57 -3.89
N GLU A 261 17.29 -6.01 -4.94
CA GLU A 261 16.68 -5.16 -5.95
C GLU A 261 15.17 -5.29 -5.88
N PHE A 262 14.51 -4.19 -5.51
CA PHE A 262 13.06 -4.08 -5.45
C PHE A 262 12.53 -3.32 -6.66
N ASN A 263 11.36 -3.71 -7.14
CA ASN A 263 10.68 -3.03 -8.23
C ASN A 263 10.13 -1.67 -7.78
N GLU A 264 9.98 -0.75 -8.76
CA GLU A 264 9.35 0.54 -8.54
C GLU A 264 7.89 0.38 -8.10
N ASN A 265 7.48 1.20 -7.14
CA ASN A 265 6.10 1.21 -6.64
C ASN A 265 5.29 2.41 -7.13
N PHE A 266 5.99 3.47 -7.56
CA PHE A 266 5.40 4.69 -8.13
C PHE A 266 6.21 5.17 -9.34
N ASN A 267 5.49 5.66 -10.36
CA ASN A 267 6.11 6.25 -11.56
C ASN A 267 5.29 7.46 -12.03
N HIS A 268 5.48 8.63 -11.37
CA HIS A 268 4.78 9.88 -11.68
C HIS A 268 3.28 9.69 -11.94
N PRO A 269 2.50 9.17 -10.97
CA PRO A 269 1.11 8.78 -11.19
C PRO A 269 0.21 9.96 -11.59
N TYR A 270 0.58 11.17 -11.19
CA TYR A 270 -0.20 12.37 -11.51
C TYR A 270 0.00 12.89 -12.93
N SER A 271 0.96 12.35 -13.67
CA SER A 271 1.09 12.59 -15.11
C SER A 271 0.22 11.65 -15.97
N ALA A 272 -0.58 10.79 -15.35
CA ALA A 272 -1.41 9.80 -16.04
C ALA A 272 -2.47 10.46 -16.94
N LYS A 273 -2.75 9.80 -18.07
CA LYS A 273 -3.70 10.24 -19.09
C LYS A 273 -4.96 9.37 -19.13
N GLY A 274 -5.35 8.81 -17.97
CA GLY A 274 -6.50 7.96 -17.77
C GLY A 274 -6.38 7.18 -16.46
N ILE A 275 -7.47 6.62 -16.00
CA ILE A 275 -7.52 5.87 -14.72
C ILE A 275 -6.70 4.58 -14.80
N LYS A 276 -6.68 3.91 -15.94
CA LYS A 276 -5.82 2.74 -16.15
C LYS A 276 -4.34 3.09 -16.13
N ASP A 277 -3.97 4.22 -16.74
CA ASP A 277 -2.59 4.70 -16.73
C ASP A 277 -2.19 5.13 -15.31
N PHE A 278 -3.10 5.75 -14.56
CA PHE A 278 -2.88 6.07 -13.13
C PHE A 278 -2.54 4.81 -12.32
N TRP A 279 -3.33 3.73 -12.42
CA TRP A 279 -3.10 2.48 -11.69
C TRP A 279 -1.87 1.68 -12.15
N ARG A 280 -1.35 1.95 -13.34
CA ARG A 280 -0.05 1.42 -13.80
C ARG A 280 1.14 2.15 -13.18
N ARG A 281 0.91 3.33 -12.60
CA ARG A 281 1.92 4.23 -12.03
C ARG A 281 1.80 4.39 -10.52
N TRP A 282 0.63 4.11 -9.95
CA TRP A 282 0.30 4.21 -8.53
C TRP A 282 0.29 2.84 -7.89
N HIS A 283 1.05 2.69 -6.77
CA HIS A 283 1.09 1.45 -5.97
C HIS A 283 1.19 0.19 -6.84
N ILE A 284 2.20 0.18 -7.71
CA ILE A 284 2.38 -0.81 -8.78
C ILE A 284 2.41 -2.22 -8.20
N SER A 285 3.10 -2.41 -7.07
CA SER A 285 3.22 -3.72 -6.42
C SER A 285 1.88 -4.29 -5.97
N LEU A 286 0.99 -3.47 -5.40
CA LEU A 286 -0.37 -3.88 -5.03
C LEU A 286 -1.21 -4.24 -6.27
N SER A 287 -1.15 -3.40 -7.31
CA SER A 287 -1.86 -3.63 -8.57
C SER A 287 -1.43 -4.94 -9.22
N LEU A 288 -0.12 -5.24 -9.22
CA LEU A 288 0.42 -6.51 -9.70
C LEU A 288 -0.01 -7.68 -8.82
N TRP A 289 -0.03 -7.52 -7.49
CA TRP A 289 -0.50 -8.57 -6.58
C TRP A 289 -1.96 -8.93 -6.86
N PHE A 290 -2.87 -7.95 -6.91
CA PHE A 290 -4.27 -8.21 -7.22
C PHE A 290 -4.48 -8.77 -8.63
N ARG A 291 -3.69 -8.32 -9.60
CA ARG A 291 -3.72 -8.89 -10.96
C ARG A 291 -3.40 -10.37 -10.96
N GLU A 292 -2.28 -10.76 -10.33
CA GLU A 292 -1.77 -12.13 -10.37
C GLU A 292 -2.60 -13.10 -9.50
N TYR A 293 -3.02 -12.65 -8.32
CA TYR A 293 -3.63 -13.54 -7.33
C TYR A 293 -5.16 -13.44 -7.25
N VAL A 294 -5.78 -12.44 -7.87
CA VAL A 294 -7.23 -12.28 -7.90
C VAL A 294 -7.77 -12.19 -9.33
N TYR A 295 -7.33 -11.20 -10.12
CA TYR A 295 -7.91 -10.95 -11.44
C TYR A 295 -7.73 -12.12 -12.42
N ILE A 296 -6.51 -12.64 -12.54
CA ILE A 296 -6.20 -13.76 -13.42
C ILE A 296 -6.95 -15.05 -12.99
N PRO A 297 -6.97 -15.46 -11.71
CA PRO A 297 -7.77 -16.61 -11.25
C PRO A 297 -9.27 -16.48 -11.50
N LEU A 298 -9.85 -15.27 -11.44
CA LEU A 298 -11.26 -15.03 -11.78
C LEU A 298 -11.57 -15.17 -13.28
N GLY A 299 -10.54 -15.41 -14.10
CA GLY A 299 -10.64 -15.57 -15.56
C GLY A 299 -10.10 -14.38 -16.36
N GLY A 300 -9.69 -13.30 -15.70
CA GLY A 300 -9.10 -12.12 -16.36
C GLY A 300 -10.02 -11.55 -17.44
N ASN A 301 -9.45 -11.33 -18.63
CA ASN A 301 -10.18 -10.85 -19.83
C ASN A 301 -10.59 -11.96 -20.80
N ARG A 302 -10.39 -13.25 -20.44
CA ARG A 302 -10.57 -14.39 -21.36
C ARG A 302 -12.04 -14.79 -21.58
N LYS A 303 -12.96 -14.33 -20.71
CA LYS A 303 -14.38 -14.75 -20.70
C LYS A 303 -15.33 -13.65 -21.18
N GLY A 304 -14.91 -12.82 -22.14
CA GLY A 304 -15.72 -11.74 -22.71
C GLY A 304 -15.68 -10.43 -21.93
N LYS A 305 -16.20 -9.36 -22.56
CA LYS A 305 -16.12 -7.98 -22.05
C LYS A 305 -16.84 -7.81 -20.70
N PHE A 306 -18.06 -8.29 -20.57
CA PHE A 306 -18.85 -8.18 -19.34
C PHE A 306 -18.10 -8.81 -18.14
N ARG A 307 -17.58 -10.03 -18.32
CA ARG A 307 -16.82 -10.71 -17.24
C ARG A 307 -15.52 -9.99 -16.91
N CYS A 308 -14.86 -9.39 -17.90
CA CYS A 308 -13.68 -8.56 -17.71
C CYS A 308 -13.98 -7.37 -16.79
N GLU A 309 -15.04 -6.60 -17.08
CA GLU A 309 -15.43 -5.43 -16.30
C GLU A 309 -15.88 -5.83 -14.87
N PHE A 310 -16.64 -6.91 -14.76
CA PHE A 310 -17.02 -7.47 -13.46
C PHE A 310 -15.80 -7.88 -12.61
N ASN A 311 -14.81 -8.54 -13.20
CA ASN A 311 -13.57 -8.91 -12.51
C ASN A 311 -12.79 -7.68 -12.03
N LYS A 312 -12.76 -6.59 -12.82
CA LYS A 312 -12.15 -5.32 -12.40
C LYS A 312 -12.89 -4.71 -11.21
N MET A 313 -14.23 -4.68 -11.25
CA MET A 313 -15.03 -4.20 -10.13
C MET A 313 -14.74 -4.97 -8.85
N ILE A 314 -14.65 -6.31 -8.91
CA ILE A 314 -14.26 -7.15 -7.77
C ILE A 314 -12.87 -6.75 -7.26
N VAL A 315 -11.89 -6.57 -8.14
CA VAL A 315 -10.52 -6.19 -7.74
C VAL A 315 -10.52 -4.85 -7.02
N PHE A 316 -11.19 -3.84 -7.56
CA PHE A 316 -11.25 -2.52 -6.92
C PHE A 316 -12.01 -2.53 -5.59
N LEU A 317 -13.10 -3.30 -5.50
CA LEU A 317 -13.82 -3.50 -4.26
C LEU A 317 -12.94 -4.16 -3.18
N LEU A 318 -12.25 -5.25 -3.54
CA LEU A 318 -11.32 -5.91 -2.62
C LEU A 318 -10.12 -5.03 -2.26
N THR A 319 -9.65 -4.20 -3.19
CA THR A 319 -8.59 -3.21 -2.91
C THR A 319 -9.07 -2.19 -1.88
N GLY A 320 -10.30 -1.69 -2.01
CA GLY A 320 -10.90 -0.77 -1.02
C GLY A 320 -11.02 -1.44 0.35
N ILE A 321 -11.60 -2.63 0.42
CA ILE A 321 -11.71 -3.41 1.64
C ILE A 321 -10.32 -3.66 2.25
N TRP A 322 -9.31 -4.00 1.45
CA TRP A 322 -7.95 -4.24 1.93
C TRP A 322 -7.33 -2.99 2.61
N HIS A 323 -7.63 -1.79 2.14
CA HIS A 323 -7.11 -0.56 2.74
C HIS A 323 -7.64 -0.32 4.16
N GLY A 324 -8.93 -0.54 4.41
CA GLY A 324 -9.47 -0.30 5.75
C GLY A 324 -10.88 -0.84 5.97
N ALA A 325 -11.19 -1.06 7.24
CA ALA A 325 -12.49 -1.49 7.71
C ALA A 325 -13.42 -0.27 7.91
N ASN A 326 -13.75 0.42 6.82
CA ASN A 326 -14.69 1.53 6.80
C ASN A 326 -15.38 1.60 5.42
N TRP A 327 -16.63 2.01 5.39
CA TRP A 327 -17.39 2.21 4.16
C TRP A 327 -16.78 3.24 3.21
N THR A 328 -16.02 4.19 3.72
CA THR A 328 -15.30 5.18 2.90
C THR A 328 -14.29 4.53 1.95
N PHE A 329 -13.57 3.50 2.41
CA PHE A 329 -12.65 2.73 1.56
C PHE A 329 -13.38 1.88 0.52
N VAL A 330 -14.55 1.31 0.89
CA VAL A 330 -15.39 0.56 -0.05
C VAL A 330 -15.85 1.48 -1.19
N ILE A 331 -16.35 2.68 -0.85
CA ILE A 331 -16.80 3.67 -1.83
C ILE A 331 -15.64 4.18 -2.68
N TRP A 332 -14.47 4.42 -2.07
CA TRP A 332 -13.25 4.76 -2.82
C TRP A 332 -12.91 3.69 -3.87
N GLY A 333 -12.93 2.43 -3.50
CA GLY A 333 -12.72 1.33 -4.43
C GLY A 333 -13.75 1.31 -5.57
N LEU A 334 -15.03 1.52 -5.24
CA LEU A 334 -16.10 1.61 -6.23
C LEU A 334 -15.92 2.80 -7.18
N ILE A 335 -15.53 3.98 -6.70
CA ILE A 335 -15.23 5.15 -7.55
C ILE A 335 -14.18 4.80 -8.60
N HIS A 336 -13.06 4.19 -8.20
CA HIS A 336 -11.99 3.81 -9.12
C HIS A 336 -12.40 2.65 -10.05
N GLY A 337 -13.15 1.69 -9.54
CA GLY A 337 -13.69 0.58 -10.34
C GLY A 337 -14.63 1.08 -11.44
N VAL A 338 -15.61 1.90 -11.07
CA VAL A 338 -16.57 2.50 -12.01
C VAL A 338 -15.85 3.40 -13.02
N ALA A 339 -14.93 4.25 -12.57
CA ALA A 339 -14.14 5.11 -13.48
C ALA A 339 -13.31 4.30 -14.49
N ASN A 340 -12.76 3.14 -14.07
CA ASN A 340 -12.04 2.23 -14.97
C ASN A 340 -12.97 1.59 -16.02
N VAL A 341 -14.16 1.16 -15.61
CA VAL A 341 -15.18 0.61 -16.51
C VAL A 341 -15.71 1.67 -17.49
N ILE A 342 -15.94 2.90 -17.00
CA ILE A 342 -16.34 4.03 -17.84
C ILE A 342 -15.26 4.34 -18.88
N GLU A 343 -13.99 4.39 -18.49
CA GLU A 343 -12.88 4.61 -19.42
C GLU A 343 -12.83 3.54 -20.53
N ASP A 344 -13.11 2.28 -20.20
CA ASP A 344 -13.14 1.19 -21.18
C ASP A 344 -14.35 1.25 -22.12
N THR A 345 -15.48 1.66 -21.61
CA THR A 345 -16.72 1.69 -22.39
C THR A 345 -16.82 2.98 -23.23
N LEU A 346 -16.66 4.14 -22.59
CA LEU A 346 -16.76 5.43 -23.27
C LEU A 346 -15.51 5.77 -24.09
N GLY A 347 -14.33 5.34 -23.67
CA GLY A 347 -13.08 5.57 -24.43
C GLY A 347 -13.07 4.92 -25.80
N SER A 348 -13.91 3.89 -26.02
CA SER A 348 -14.16 3.32 -27.35
C SER A 348 -15.06 4.21 -28.23
N ILE A 349 -15.89 5.06 -27.64
CA ILE A 349 -16.89 5.91 -28.29
C ILE A 349 -16.37 7.36 -28.39
N ILE A 350 -15.91 7.92 -27.28
CA ILE A 350 -15.46 9.31 -27.16
C ILE A 350 -13.92 9.33 -27.17
N LYS A 351 -13.33 9.71 -28.31
CA LYS A 351 -11.87 9.84 -28.46
C LYS A 351 -11.42 11.24 -28.09
N ILE A 352 -11.15 11.49 -26.80
CA ILE A 352 -10.49 12.73 -26.38
C ILE A 352 -9.04 12.71 -26.92
N LYS A 353 -8.70 13.62 -27.85
CA LYS A 353 -7.34 13.66 -28.44
C LYS A 353 -6.34 14.42 -27.55
N ASN A 354 -6.79 15.45 -26.83
CA ASN A 354 -5.93 16.32 -26.02
C ASN A 354 -5.50 15.60 -24.72
N ASN A 355 -4.19 15.42 -24.59
CA ASN A 355 -3.60 14.77 -23.41
C ASN A 355 -3.74 15.57 -22.11
N ILE A 356 -3.79 16.91 -22.20
CA ILE A 356 -4.00 17.78 -21.03
C ILE A 356 -5.40 17.58 -20.47
N ILE A 357 -6.42 17.55 -21.34
CA ILE A 357 -7.80 17.30 -20.92
C ILE A 357 -7.94 15.91 -20.26
N LYS A 358 -7.31 14.88 -20.85
CA LYS A 358 -7.26 13.54 -20.24
C LYS A 358 -6.65 13.56 -18.86
N ASN A 359 -5.53 14.26 -18.69
CA ASN A 359 -4.85 14.36 -17.40
C ASN A 359 -5.72 15.10 -16.38
N ILE A 360 -6.35 16.21 -16.75
CA ILE A 360 -7.25 16.95 -15.87
C ILE A 360 -8.44 16.09 -15.41
N ILE A 361 -9.08 15.36 -16.32
CA ILE A 361 -10.19 14.45 -15.97
C ILE A 361 -9.70 13.37 -15.00
N THR A 362 -8.53 12.79 -15.27
CA THR A 362 -7.92 11.79 -14.38
C THR A 362 -7.67 12.37 -13.00
N TRP A 363 -7.10 13.59 -12.92
CA TRP A 363 -6.87 14.31 -11.67
C TRP A 363 -8.15 14.51 -10.87
N ILE A 364 -9.22 15.01 -11.49
CA ILE A 364 -10.51 15.24 -10.82
C ILE A 364 -11.01 13.93 -10.19
N VAL A 365 -11.00 12.81 -10.94
CA VAL A 365 -11.45 11.51 -10.44
C VAL A 365 -10.58 11.04 -9.27
N VAL A 366 -9.26 11.16 -9.39
CA VAL A 366 -8.30 10.72 -8.36
C VAL A 366 -8.46 11.56 -7.10
N VAL A 367 -8.55 12.88 -7.22
CA VAL A 367 -8.76 13.80 -6.09
C VAL A 367 -10.07 13.52 -5.37
N CYS A 368 -11.18 13.34 -6.12
CA CYS A 368 -12.47 12.95 -5.54
C CYS A 368 -12.39 11.59 -4.82
N GLY A 369 -11.67 10.63 -5.41
CA GLY A 369 -11.40 9.36 -4.76
C GLY A 369 -10.64 9.54 -3.43
N PHE A 370 -9.58 10.34 -3.42
CA PHE A 370 -8.78 10.58 -2.21
C PHE A 370 -9.52 11.36 -1.13
N VAL A 371 -10.47 12.23 -1.47
CA VAL A 371 -11.37 12.84 -0.48
C VAL A 371 -12.15 11.77 0.27
N MET A 372 -12.74 10.80 -0.46
CA MET A 372 -13.46 9.69 0.17
C MET A 372 -12.52 8.79 0.98
N PHE A 373 -11.31 8.55 0.50
CA PHE A 373 -10.30 7.75 1.20
C PHE A 373 -9.88 8.36 2.55
N ARG A 374 -9.78 9.72 2.62
CA ARG A 374 -9.34 10.43 3.83
C ARG A 374 -10.47 10.67 4.84
N ALA A 375 -11.70 10.74 4.35
CA ALA A 375 -12.83 11.09 5.19
C ALA A 375 -13.08 10.05 6.29
N ASP A 376 -13.34 10.51 7.52
CA ASP A 376 -13.63 9.64 8.66
C ASP A 376 -14.99 8.95 8.55
N SER A 377 -15.92 9.54 7.79
CA SER A 377 -17.24 8.97 7.52
C SER A 377 -17.71 9.23 6.09
N VAL A 378 -18.62 8.38 5.62
CA VAL A 378 -19.24 8.56 4.29
C VAL A 378 -19.96 9.91 4.18
N GLY A 379 -20.67 10.32 5.25
CA GLY A 379 -21.38 11.60 5.29
C GLY A 379 -20.44 12.79 5.11
N LEU A 380 -19.30 12.79 5.82
CA LEU A 380 -18.28 13.85 5.68
C LEU A 380 -17.70 13.86 4.25
N GLY A 381 -17.31 12.69 3.74
CA GLY A 381 -16.75 12.57 2.39
C GLY A 381 -17.70 13.06 1.31
N LEU A 382 -18.97 12.65 1.35
CA LEU A 382 -19.99 13.09 0.40
C LEU A 382 -20.29 14.59 0.51
N THR A 383 -20.33 15.15 1.73
CA THR A 383 -20.54 16.58 1.94
C THR A 383 -19.37 17.38 1.37
N MET A 384 -18.14 16.96 1.63
CA MET A 384 -16.95 17.60 1.08
C MET A 384 -16.94 17.55 -0.45
N LEU A 385 -17.23 16.39 -1.04
CA LEU A 385 -17.36 16.24 -2.51
C LEU A 385 -18.45 17.15 -3.08
N LYS A 386 -19.64 17.21 -2.46
CA LYS A 386 -20.69 18.12 -2.86
C LYS A 386 -20.20 19.56 -2.82
N THR A 387 -19.57 19.97 -1.72
CA THR A 387 -19.10 21.35 -1.50
C THR A 387 -18.02 21.76 -2.48
N MET A 388 -17.15 20.84 -2.92
CA MET A 388 -16.16 21.08 -3.96
C MET A 388 -16.76 21.58 -5.28
N PHE A 389 -18.03 21.25 -5.57
CA PHE A 389 -18.67 21.61 -6.83
C PHE A 389 -19.86 22.56 -6.70
N THR A 390 -20.36 22.80 -5.49
CA THR A 390 -21.56 23.64 -5.23
C THR A 390 -21.36 24.72 -4.17
N GLY A 391 -20.28 24.65 -3.39
CA GLY A 391 -20.05 25.52 -2.22
C GLY A 391 -19.41 26.87 -2.57
N PHE A 392 -19.94 27.61 -3.55
CA PHE A 392 -19.35 28.87 -4.03
C PHE A 392 -19.51 30.03 -3.06
N ASN A 393 -20.00 29.81 -1.85
CA ASN A 393 -20.08 30.81 -0.81
C ASN A 393 -18.68 31.15 -0.28
N MET A 394 -18.20 32.38 -0.55
CA MET A 394 -16.85 32.83 -0.16
C MET A 394 -16.95 33.73 1.06
N GLU A 395 -17.06 33.11 2.24
CA GLU A 395 -17.05 33.86 3.50
C GLU A 395 -15.64 34.34 3.86
N VAL A 396 -15.53 35.49 4.48
CA VAL A 396 -14.28 36.10 4.95
C VAL A 396 -13.54 35.11 5.87
N LYS A 397 -14.26 34.39 6.74
CA LYS A 397 -13.72 33.38 7.63
C LYS A 397 -12.95 32.29 6.85
N SER A 398 -13.54 31.78 5.76
CA SER A 398 -12.93 30.71 4.93
C SER A 398 -11.70 31.21 4.17
N ILE A 399 -11.76 32.43 3.66
CA ILE A 399 -10.61 33.07 2.98
C ILE A 399 -9.47 33.27 3.97
N SER A 400 -9.76 33.77 5.18
CA SER A 400 -8.77 33.98 6.23
C SER A 400 -8.13 32.67 6.69
N LEU A 401 -8.91 31.58 6.84
CA LEU A 401 -8.41 30.26 7.19
C LEU A 401 -7.43 29.73 6.13
N VAL A 402 -7.83 29.78 4.86
CA VAL A 402 -6.97 29.33 3.75
C VAL A 402 -5.73 30.20 3.63
N ALA A 403 -5.86 31.53 3.76
CA ALA A 403 -4.71 32.44 3.75
C ALA A 403 -3.73 32.15 4.89
N GLY A 404 -4.22 31.80 6.08
CA GLY A 404 -3.40 31.39 7.21
C GLY A 404 -2.63 30.08 6.95
N LEU A 405 -3.24 29.12 6.23
CA LEU A 405 -2.59 27.87 5.83
C LEU A 405 -1.61 28.04 4.66
N LEU A 406 -1.81 29.03 3.79
CA LEU A 406 -0.97 29.32 2.62
C LEU A 406 0.14 30.33 2.94
N SER A 407 0.96 30.06 3.97
CA SER A 407 2.17 30.86 4.15
C SER A 407 3.16 30.68 2.98
N PRO A 408 4.12 31.59 2.78
CA PRO A 408 5.12 31.47 1.69
C PRO A 408 5.83 30.12 1.64
N TYR A 409 6.11 29.52 2.82
CA TYR A 409 6.70 28.18 2.90
C TYR A 409 5.78 27.12 2.31
N TYR A 410 4.50 27.06 2.68
CA TYR A 410 3.57 26.07 2.18
C TYR A 410 3.27 26.25 0.69
N ILE A 411 3.19 27.50 0.21
CA ILE A 411 3.06 27.78 -1.24
C ILE A 411 4.26 27.23 -1.99
N PHE A 412 5.48 27.49 -1.51
CA PHE A 412 6.70 26.97 -2.11
C PHE A 412 6.69 25.43 -2.14
N VAL A 413 6.33 24.78 -1.04
CA VAL A 413 6.25 23.30 -0.96
C VAL A 413 5.22 22.75 -1.95
N ILE A 414 4.03 23.37 -2.07
CA ILE A 414 3.01 22.93 -3.02
C ILE A 414 3.50 23.05 -4.47
N ILE A 415 4.13 24.17 -4.82
CA ILE A 415 4.70 24.39 -6.16
C ILE A 415 5.73 23.31 -6.47
N MET A 416 6.68 23.06 -5.57
CA MET A 416 7.67 22.01 -5.71
C MET A 416 7.05 20.62 -5.81
N ALA A 417 6.02 20.34 -4.99
CA ALA A 417 5.28 19.08 -5.04
C ALA A 417 4.60 18.86 -6.40
N ILE A 418 4.00 19.90 -6.97
CA ILE A 418 3.37 19.80 -8.29
C ILE A 418 4.44 19.58 -9.38
N ILE A 419 5.53 20.33 -9.36
CA ILE A 419 6.62 20.19 -10.35
C ILE A 419 7.19 18.77 -10.32
N PHE A 420 7.58 18.26 -9.15
CA PHE A 420 8.19 16.92 -9.01
C PHE A 420 7.18 15.76 -9.15
N ALA A 421 5.88 16.02 -9.17
CA ALA A 421 4.87 15.01 -9.46
C ALA A 421 4.88 14.58 -10.95
N TYR A 422 5.46 15.40 -11.83
CA TYR A 422 5.62 15.12 -13.26
C TYR A 422 7.06 14.71 -13.60
N PRO A 423 7.27 13.92 -14.65
CA PRO A 423 8.61 13.64 -15.16
C PRO A 423 9.24 14.92 -15.69
N LEU A 424 10.39 15.29 -15.10
CA LEU A 424 11.23 16.41 -15.54
C LEU A 424 12.20 15.97 -16.64
#